data_aab7db1aa34958eae5ca1eca0624f27e
#
_entry.id   aab7db1aa34958eae5ca1eca0624f27e
#
_cell.length_a   1.000
_cell.length_b   1.000
_cell.length_c   1.000
_cell.angle_alpha   90.00
_cell.angle_beta   90.00
_cell.angle_gamma   90.00
#
_symmetry.space_group_name_H-M   'P 1'
#
loop_
_entity.id
_entity.type
_entity.pdbx_description
1 polymer ?
#
loop_
_entity_poly.entity_id
_entity_poly.type
_entity_poly.pdbx_seq_one_letter_code
_entity_poly.pdbx_strand_id
1 'polypeptide(L)'
;SAGRSEGCPAITPDPPLVTARTRLDTRSGELQELSARLRQGGGAARIDKQHQQGKLTARERIALLLDPRSYFQEIGLLIAHDRYDGDAPAGGVVTTVGVIHGRETVVVANDATVKAGSWWPETITKILRAQEIAMRCRVPIVYLVDSAGVNLPYQGGVFPGQYGAARIFYYNSIMRRYLKVPQIAAVMGPCIAGGAYLPALS
;
A
#
# COMPACT_ATOMS: atom_id res chain seq x y z
N SER A 1 7.84 -72.56 -28.42
CA SER A 1 7.59 -71.11 -28.46
C SER A 1 7.35 -70.63 -27.03
N ALA A 2 8.34 -69.90 -26.52
CA ALA A 2 8.28 -69.30 -25.18
C ALA A 2 7.74 -67.89 -25.30
N GLY A 3 6.58 -67.63 -24.67
CA GLY A 3 5.99 -66.31 -24.51
C GLY A 3 6.76 -65.51 -23.46
N ARG A 4 7.28 -64.37 -23.84
CA ARG A 4 7.83 -63.37 -22.91
C ARG A 4 6.67 -62.65 -22.24
N SER A 5 6.59 -62.74 -20.91
CA SER A 5 5.75 -61.86 -20.09
C SER A 5 6.45 -60.51 -20.03
N GLU A 6 5.89 -59.51 -20.72
CA GLU A 6 6.30 -58.14 -20.53
C GLU A 6 5.88 -57.67 -19.12
N GLY A 7 6.88 -57.41 -18.29
CA GLY A 7 6.65 -56.88 -16.95
C GLY A 7 6.06 -55.46 -17.02
N CYS A 8 5.02 -55.24 -16.24
CA CYS A 8 4.43 -53.93 -16.03
C CYS A 8 5.53 -52.92 -15.60
N PRO A 9 5.59 -51.71 -16.20
CA PRO A 9 6.59 -50.74 -15.77
C PRO A 9 6.32 -50.36 -14.31
N ALA A 10 7.41 -50.39 -13.52
CA ALA A 10 7.33 -49.98 -12.10
C ALA A 10 6.85 -48.52 -12.01
N ILE A 11 5.73 -48.33 -11.32
CA ILE A 11 5.24 -47.00 -10.97
C ILE A 11 6.26 -46.38 -10.01
N THR A 12 7.04 -45.43 -10.50
CA THR A 12 7.88 -44.59 -9.63
C THR A 12 6.96 -43.82 -8.70
N PRO A 13 7.10 -43.91 -7.37
CA PRO A 13 6.26 -43.16 -6.46
C PRO A 13 6.49 -41.67 -6.70
N ASP A 14 5.38 -40.91 -6.76
CA ASP A 14 5.43 -39.45 -6.80
C ASP A 14 6.32 -38.87 -5.69
N PRO A 15 7.09 -37.81 -5.96
CA PRO A 15 7.93 -37.22 -4.94
C PRO A 15 7.07 -36.84 -3.72
N PRO A 16 7.53 -37.13 -2.51
CA PRO A 16 6.68 -37.06 -1.32
C PRO A 16 6.13 -35.64 -1.12
N LEU A 17 4.87 -35.55 -0.69
CA LEU A 17 4.13 -34.32 -0.31
C LEU A 17 4.95 -33.38 0.59
N VAL A 18 5.94 -33.89 1.31
CA VAL A 18 6.91 -33.16 2.12
C VAL A 18 7.69 -32.09 1.31
N THR A 19 8.05 -32.36 0.06
CA THR A 19 8.80 -31.41 -0.78
C THR A 19 7.96 -30.20 -1.21
N ALA A 20 6.68 -30.39 -1.49
CA ALA A 20 5.76 -29.30 -1.82
C ALA A 20 5.50 -28.38 -0.60
N ARG A 21 5.33 -28.96 0.59
CA ARG A 21 5.15 -28.23 1.84
C ARG A 21 6.39 -27.40 2.20
N THR A 22 7.57 -28.00 2.11
CA THR A 22 8.85 -27.30 2.35
C THR A 22 9.04 -26.12 1.39
N ARG A 23 8.65 -26.26 0.12
CA ARG A 23 8.71 -25.17 -0.86
C ARG A 23 7.75 -24.02 -0.52
N LEU A 24 6.54 -24.31 -0.06
CA LEU A 24 5.58 -23.30 0.37
C LEU A 24 6.06 -22.58 1.64
N ASP A 25 6.60 -23.30 2.61
CA ASP A 25 7.16 -22.74 3.83
C ASP A 25 8.32 -21.77 3.52
N THR A 26 9.23 -22.15 2.62
CA THR A 26 10.31 -21.28 2.16
C THR A 26 9.78 -20.01 1.50
N ARG A 27 8.81 -20.13 0.58
CA ARG A 27 8.22 -18.96 -0.08
C ARG A 27 7.44 -18.06 0.88
N SER A 28 6.78 -18.66 1.87
CA SER A 28 6.11 -17.92 2.93
C SER A 28 7.12 -17.12 3.77
N GLY A 29 8.26 -17.72 4.11
CA GLY A 29 9.35 -17.03 4.81
C GLY A 29 9.92 -15.86 4.00
N GLU A 30 10.24 -16.07 2.72
CA GLU A 30 10.70 -15.02 1.80
C GLU A 30 9.71 -13.83 1.73
N LEU A 31 8.41 -14.13 1.66
CA LEU A 31 7.36 -13.11 1.64
C LEU A 31 7.27 -12.34 2.96
N GLN A 32 7.42 -13.02 4.09
CA GLN A 32 7.42 -12.37 5.40
C GLN A 32 8.61 -11.43 5.56
N GLU A 33 9.81 -11.85 5.16
CA GLU A 33 11.02 -11.03 5.18
C GLU A 33 10.89 -9.81 4.27
N LEU A 34 10.42 -10.01 3.04
CA LEU A 34 10.13 -8.92 2.11
C LEU A 34 9.12 -7.93 2.70
N SER A 35 8.04 -8.43 3.27
CA SER A 35 7.00 -7.61 3.89
C SER A 35 7.53 -6.81 5.08
N ALA A 36 8.35 -7.43 5.92
CA ALA A 36 9.00 -6.76 7.06
C ALA A 36 9.93 -5.63 6.59
N ARG A 37 10.74 -5.88 5.55
CA ARG A 37 11.62 -4.89 4.95
C ARG A 37 10.83 -3.70 4.37
N LEU A 38 9.76 -3.96 3.61
CA LEU A 38 8.95 -2.89 2.99
C LEU A 38 8.22 -2.04 4.04
N ARG A 39 7.86 -2.59 5.19
CA ARG A 39 7.28 -1.84 6.30
C ARG A 39 8.25 -0.86 6.96
N GLN A 40 9.56 -1.03 6.76
CA GLN A 40 10.56 -0.06 7.23
C GLN A 40 10.53 1.26 6.42
N GLY A 41 9.76 1.34 5.35
CA GLY A 41 9.67 2.53 4.52
C GLY A 41 11.04 2.98 4.01
N GLY A 42 11.43 4.22 4.30
CA GLY A 42 12.73 4.78 3.94
C GLY A 42 13.92 4.27 4.78
N GLY A 43 13.69 3.33 5.69
CA GLY A 43 14.71 2.73 6.56
C GLY A 43 14.98 3.48 7.86
N ALA A 44 15.72 2.84 8.78
CA ALA A 44 15.92 3.30 10.15
C ALA A 44 16.41 4.75 10.24
N ALA A 45 17.44 5.13 9.47
CA ALA A 45 17.98 6.49 9.54
C ALA A 45 16.95 7.59 9.17
N ARG A 46 15.99 7.29 8.28
CA ARG A 46 14.93 8.24 7.92
C ARG A 46 13.81 8.25 8.93
N ILE A 47 13.52 7.11 9.56
CA ILE A 47 12.60 6.99 10.69
C ILE A 47 13.13 7.81 11.86
N ASP A 48 14.39 7.63 12.24
CA ASP A 48 15.04 8.39 13.31
C ASP A 48 14.99 9.90 13.05
N LYS A 49 15.21 10.31 11.80
CA LYS A 49 15.11 11.72 11.41
C LYS A 49 13.68 12.28 11.60
N GLN A 50 12.64 11.49 11.32
CA GLN A 50 11.25 11.89 11.60
C GLN A 50 11.04 12.08 13.11
N HIS A 51 11.48 11.12 13.91
CA HIS A 51 11.36 11.19 15.36
C HIS A 51 12.13 12.36 15.98
N GLN A 52 13.35 12.66 15.50
CA GLN A 52 14.12 13.85 15.90
C GLN A 52 13.41 15.18 15.60
N GLN A 53 12.54 15.20 14.59
CA GLN A 53 11.70 16.34 14.25
C GLN A 53 10.38 16.37 15.06
N GLY A 54 10.19 15.48 16.00
CA GLY A 54 8.95 15.34 16.76
C GLY A 54 7.78 14.76 15.97
N LYS A 55 8.06 14.13 14.81
CA LYS A 55 7.04 13.57 13.93
C LYS A 55 7.00 12.06 14.02
N LEU A 56 5.81 11.51 13.91
CA LEU A 56 5.58 10.08 13.77
C LEU A 56 5.65 9.65 12.29
N THR A 57 6.02 8.40 12.05
CA THR A 57 5.92 7.77 10.73
C THR A 57 4.46 7.56 10.32
N ALA A 58 4.21 7.30 9.04
CA ALA A 58 2.86 7.01 8.54
C ALA A 58 2.18 5.84 9.28
N ARG A 59 2.93 4.76 9.54
CA ARG A 59 2.39 3.57 10.24
C ARG A 59 2.11 3.83 11.71
N GLU A 60 2.94 4.60 12.40
CA GLU A 60 2.70 5.00 13.78
C GLU A 60 1.45 5.90 13.90
N ARG A 61 1.28 6.86 12.97
CA ARG A 61 0.07 7.69 12.90
C ARG A 61 -1.19 6.85 12.71
N ILE A 62 -1.13 5.87 11.81
CA ILE A 62 -2.24 4.94 11.57
C ILE A 62 -2.52 4.11 12.83
N ALA A 63 -1.49 3.57 13.49
CA ALA A 63 -1.65 2.77 14.70
C ALA A 63 -2.30 3.55 15.86
N LEU A 64 -2.01 4.85 15.95
CA LEU A 64 -2.67 5.72 16.95
C LEU A 64 -4.09 6.12 16.58
N LEU A 65 -4.42 6.13 15.29
CA LEU A 65 -5.75 6.52 14.80
C LEU A 65 -6.77 5.38 14.91
N LEU A 66 -6.32 4.14 14.73
CA LEU A 66 -7.18 2.97 14.77
C LEU A 66 -7.57 2.59 16.20
N ASP A 67 -8.75 2.02 16.35
CA ASP A 67 -9.22 1.53 17.64
C ASP A 67 -8.29 0.42 18.17
N PRO A 68 -7.92 0.44 19.45
CA PRO A 68 -7.04 -0.57 20.03
C PRO A 68 -7.58 -2.00 19.84
N ARG A 69 -6.72 -2.91 19.40
CA ARG A 69 -7.04 -4.33 19.15
C ARG A 69 -8.12 -4.56 18.09
N SER A 70 -8.46 -3.56 17.30
CA SER A 70 -9.35 -3.73 16.16
C SER A 70 -8.64 -4.37 14.97
N TYR A 71 -9.42 -4.90 14.06
CA TYR A 71 -8.91 -5.40 12.78
C TYR A 71 -8.38 -4.25 11.93
N PHE A 72 -7.26 -4.49 11.27
CA PHE A 72 -6.82 -3.63 10.16
C PHE A 72 -6.13 -4.45 9.07
N GLN A 73 -6.21 -3.99 7.84
CA GLN A 73 -5.55 -4.60 6.70
C GLN A 73 -4.79 -3.55 5.89
N GLU A 74 -3.47 -3.69 5.79
CA GLU A 74 -2.66 -2.89 4.87
C GLU A 74 -2.84 -3.39 3.42
N ILE A 75 -3.09 -2.48 2.48
CA ILE A 75 -3.38 -2.78 1.09
C ILE A 75 -2.18 -2.38 0.22
N GLY A 76 -1.77 -3.27 -0.70
CA GLY A 76 -0.76 -2.96 -1.69
C GLY A 76 0.65 -2.76 -1.12
N LEU A 77 1.02 -3.45 -0.04
CA LEU A 77 2.36 -3.36 0.56
C LEU A 77 3.47 -3.70 -0.44
N LEU A 78 3.24 -4.67 -1.32
CA LEU A 78 4.25 -5.18 -2.27
C LEU A 78 4.38 -4.33 -3.54
N ILE A 79 3.58 -3.29 -3.71
CA ILE A 79 3.65 -2.45 -4.92
C ILE A 79 5.03 -1.80 -5.03
N ALA A 80 5.57 -1.75 -6.24
CA ALA A 80 6.88 -1.18 -6.56
C ALA A 80 8.09 -1.83 -5.82
N HIS A 81 7.95 -3.04 -5.25
CA HIS A 81 9.02 -3.68 -4.49
C HIS A 81 10.25 -4.01 -5.34
N ASP A 82 10.06 -4.17 -6.64
CA ASP A 82 11.07 -4.50 -7.67
C ASP A 82 11.38 -3.33 -8.61
N ARG A 83 10.96 -2.12 -8.25
CA ARG A 83 11.12 -0.92 -9.08
C ARG A 83 11.96 0.15 -8.37
N TYR A 84 12.48 1.08 -9.17
CA TYR A 84 13.17 2.28 -8.70
C TYR A 84 14.35 1.98 -7.76
N ASP A 85 15.06 0.87 -8.00
CA ASP A 85 16.18 0.40 -7.17
C ASP A 85 15.86 0.33 -5.67
N GLY A 86 14.58 0.10 -5.35
CA GLY A 86 14.07 0.05 -3.97
C GLY A 86 13.75 1.41 -3.35
N ASP A 87 13.82 2.49 -4.09
CA ASP A 87 13.61 3.88 -3.62
C ASP A 87 12.14 4.20 -3.29
N ALA A 88 11.19 3.36 -3.72
CA ALA A 88 9.76 3.55 -3.53
C ALA A 88 9.07 2.40 -2.79
N PRO A 89 9.54 1.99 -1.59
CA PRO A 89 8.91 0.91 -0.84
C PRO A 89 7.43 1.21 -0.60
N ALA A 90 6.58 0.22 -0.87
CA ALA A 90 5.12 0.35 -0.81
C ALA A 90 4.54 1.55 -1.59
N GLY A 91 5.26 2.05 -2.62
CA GLY A 91 4.86 3.21 -3.42
C GLY A 91 4.85 4.53 -2.64
N GLY A 92 5.60 4.66 -1.54
CA GLY A 92 5.68 5.88 -0.74
C GLY A 92 4.39 6.30 -0.03
N VAL A 93 3.39 5.41 0.05
CA VAL A 93 2.11 5.66 0.72
C VAL A 93 1.61 4.39 1.40
N VAL A 94 1.09 4.52 2.60
CA VAL A 94 0.43 3.43 3.33
C VAL A 94 -1.07 3.58 3.16
N THR A 95 -1.73 2.52 2.69
CA THR A 95 -3.18 2.46 2.55
C THR A 95 -3.73 1.30 3.36
N THR A 96 -4.73 1.54 4.19
CA THR A 96 -5.32 0.52 5.07
C THR A 96 -6.84 0.61 5.08
N VAL A 97 -7.47 -0.50 5.43
CA VAL A 97 -8.83 -0.54 5.98
C VAL A 97 -8.71 -0.92 7.44
N GLY A 98 -9.36 -0.21 8.32
CA GLY A 98 -9.35 -0.48 9.76
C GLY A 98 -10.55 0.14 10.45
N VAL A 99 -10.60 0.07 11.76
CA VAL A 99 -11.74 0.55 12.56
C VAL A 99 -11.34 1.81 13.31
N ILE A 100 -12.14 2.87 13.20
CA ILE A 100 -11.99 4.14 13.92
C ILE A 100 -13.33 4.46 14.60
N HIS A 101 -13.35 4.55 15.92
CA HIS A 101 -14.56 4.75 16.72
C HIS A 101 -15.69 3.78 16.34
N GLY A 102 -15.36 2.49 16.21
CA GLY A 102 -16.30 1.43 15.88
C GLY A 102 -16.77 1.42 14.42
N ARG A 103 -16.18 2.23 13.53
CA ARG A 103 -16.56 2.32 12.11
C ARG A 103 -15.44 1.88 11.19
N GLU A 104 -15.73 1.02 10.26
CA GLU A 104 -14.81 0.68 9.18
C GLU A 104 -14.46 1.94 8.38
N THR A 105 -13.18 2.17 8.19
CA THR A 105 -12.65 3.39 7.58
C THR A 105 -11.44 3.06 6.72
N VAL A 106 -11.35 3.66 5.56
CA VAL A 106 -10.15 3.62 4.73
C VAL A 106 -9.19 4.71 5.18
N VAL A 107 -7.92 4.39 5.36
CA VAL A 107 -6.88 5.38 5.69
C VAL A 107 -5.81 5.39 4.62
N VAL A 108 -5.43 6.59 4.18
CA VAL A 108 -4.34 6.85 3.22
C VAL A 108 -3.34 7.78 3.88
N ALA A 109 -2.12 7.32 4.10
CA ALA A 109 -1.06 8.10 4.76
C ALA A 109 0.20 8.16 3.91
N ASN A 110 0.64 9.36 3.53
CA ASN A 110 1.94 9.52 2.86
C ASN A 110 3.07 9.12 3.80
N ASP A 111 4.02 8.34 3.30
CA ASP A 111 5.20 7.96 4.06
C ASP A 111 6.33 8.97 3.81
N ALA A 112 6.46 9.93 4.72
CA ALA A 112 7.47 10.99 4.63
C ALA A 112 8.90 10.45 4.71
N THR A 113 9.11 9.22 5.17
CA THR A 113 10.43 8.56 5.16
C THR A 113 10.86 8.15 3.74
N VAL A 114 9.90 8.00 2.82
CA VAL A 114 10.12 7.63 1.42
C VAL A 114 10.12 8.89 0.55
N LYS A 115 11.30 9.40 0.21
CA LYS A 115 11.48 10.61 -0.64
C LYS A 115 10.55 11.75 -0.22
N ALA A 116 10.46 12.03 1.08
CA ALA A 116 9.60 13.06 1.67
C ALA A 116 8.10 12.92 1.31
N GLY A 117 7.61 11.70 1.18
CA GLY A 117 6.21 11.42 0.84
C GLY A 117 5.83 11.78 -0.60
N SER A 118 6.80 11.87 -1.50
CA SER A 118 6.54 12.23 -2.91
C SER A 118 5.75 11.15 -3.62
N TRP A 119 4.97 11.57 -4.62
CA TRP A 119 4.11 10.70 -5.42
C TRP A 119 4.85 10.07 -6.59
N TRP A 120 4.76 8.78 -6.68
CA TRP A 120 5.20 7.93 -7.77
C TRP A 120 3.98 7.46 -8.59
N PRO A 121 4.14 6.88 -9.78
CA PRO A 121 3.03 6.27 -10.52
C PRO A 121 2.23 5.28 -9.66
N GLU A 122 2.92 4.44 -8.89
CA GLU A 122 2.30 3.44 -8.01
C GLU A 122 1.64 4.05 -6.77
N THR A 123 2.07 5.22 -6.32
CA THR A 123 1.36 5.99 -5.28
C THR A 123 -0.06 6.31 -5.74
N ILE A 124 -0.20 6.75 -6.99
CA ILE A 124 -1.50 7.07 -7.60
C ILE A 124 -2.39 5.82 -7.64
N THR A 125 -1.84 4.71 -8.13
CA THR A 125 -2.55 3.42 -8.21
C THR A 125 -3.08 2.99 -6.83
N LYS A 126 -2.28 3.13 -5.77
CA LYS A 126 -2.70 2.78 -4.40
C LYS A 126 -3.79 3.72 -3.88
N ILE A 127 -3.64 5.03 -4.08
CA ILE A 127 -4.65 6.01 -3.63
C ILE A 127 -5.97 5.76 -4.34
N LEU A 128 -5.95 5.56 -5.66
CA LEU A 128 -7.16 5.25 -6.44
C LEU A 128 -7.83 3.97 -5.93
N ARG A 129 -7.05 2.92 -5.66
CA ARG A 129 -7.59 1.67 -5.10
C ARG A 129 -8.25 1.89 -3.74
N ALA A 130 -7.62 2.68 -2.87
CA ALA A 130 -8.20 3.03 -1.56
C ALA A 130 -9.52 3.81 -1.70
N GLN A 131 -9.56 4.79 -2.61
CA GLN A 131 -10.78 5.55 -2.91
C GLN A 131 -11.89 4.66 -3.50
N GLU A 132 -11.55 3.72 -4.39
CA GLU A 132 -12.50 2.75 -4.94
C GLU A 132 -13.11 1.86 -3.86
N ILE A 133 -12.31 1.42 -2.89
CA ILE A 133 -12.82 0.66 -1.74
C ILE A 133 -13.79 1.52 -0.93
N ALA A 134 -13.40 2.75 -0.57
CA ALA A 134 -14.27 3.66 0.17
C ALA A 134 -15.60 3.92 -0.56
N MET A 135 -15.55 4.14 -1.87
CA MET A 135 -16.74 4.36 -2.70
C MET A 135 -17.65 3.13 -2.78
N ARG A 136 -17.08 1.95 -3.00
CA ARG A 136 -17.85 0.70 -3.15
C ARG A 136 -18.48 0.24 -1.84
N CYS A 137 -17.71 0.32 -0.76
CA CYS A 137 -18.16 -0.08 0.57
C CYS A 137 -18.97 1.00 1.30
N ARG A 138 -18.98 2.24 0.78
CA ARG A 138 -19.64 3.40 1.41
C ARG A 138 -19.10 3.68 2.82
N VAL A 139 -17.81 3.48 3.02
CA VAL A 139 -17.11 3.75 4.28
C VAL A 139 -16.33 5.06 4.21
N PRO A 140 -16.15 5.76 5.32
CA PRO A 140 -15.34 6.98 5.37
C PRO A 140 -13.92 6.75 4.88
N ILE A 141 -13.28 7.81 4.38
CA ILE A 141 -11.85 7.80 4.05
C ILE A 141 -11.14 8.95 4.77
N VAL A 142 -9.99 8.62 5.37
CA VAL A 142 -9.12 9.58 6.08
C VAL A 142 -7.78 9.66 5.36
N TYR A 143 -7.35 10.88 5.06
CA TYR A 143 -6.06 11.17 4.46
C TYR A 143 -5.14 11.82 5.49
N LEU A 144 -3.98 11.21 5.73
CA LEU A 144 -2.90 11.78 6.55
C LEU A 144 -1.82 12.28 5.60
N VAL A 145 -1.88 13.57 5.26
CA VAL A 145 -1.07 14.14 4.18
C VAL A 145 0.26 14.67 4.71
N ASP A 146 1.35 14.13 4.19
CA ASP A 146 2.72 14.57 4.47
C ASP A 146 3.54 14.32 3.19
N SER A 147 3.47 15.23 2.21
CA SER A 147 3.94 15.00 0.85
C SER A 147 4.63 16.21 0.24
N ALA A 148 5.81 15.99 -0.30
CA ALA A 148 6.55 16.97 -1.10
C ALA A 148 5.98 17.16 -2.52
N GLY A 149 4.83 16.54 -2.84
CA GLY A 149 4.24 16.59 -4.18
C GLY A 149 4.72 15.45 -5.07
N VAL A 150 4.78 15.69 -6.38
CA VAL A 150 5.14 14.64 -7.35
C VAL A 150 6.65 14.44 -7.41
N ASN A 151 7.11 13.21 -7.53
CA ASN A 151 8.50 12.90 -7.84
C ASN A 151 8.79 13.28 -9.31
N LEU A 152 9.43 14.42 -9.51
CA LEU A 152 9.59 15.06 -10.82
C LEU A 152 10.19 14.16 -11.91
N PRO A 153 11.24 13.36 -11.65
CA PRO A 153 11.76 12.43 -12.66
C PRO A 153 10.73 11.45 -13.21
N TYR A 154 9.68 11.15 -12.46
CA TYR A 154 8.64 10.17 -12.81
C TYR A 154 7.28 10.80 -13.09
N GLN A 155 7.19 12.13 -13.18
CA GLN A 155 5.92 12.84 -13.37
C GLN A 155 5.14 12.40 -14.60
N GLY A 156 5.83 11.97 -15.66
CA GLY A 156 5.20 11.45 -16.87
C GLY A 156 4.30 10.24 -16.65
N GLY A 157 4.55 9.46 -15.60
CA GLY A 157 3.71 8.32 -15.20
C GLY A 157 2.68 8.65 -14.11
N VAL A 158 2.73 9.87 -13.52
CA VAL A 158 1.83 10.27 -12.44
C VAL A 158 0.56 10.91 -12.97
N PHE A 159 0.67 11.86 -13.91
CA PHE A 159 -0.48 12.65 -14.35
C PHE A 159 -1.28 12.05 -15.48
N PRO A 160 -0.69 11.48 -16.55
CA PRO A 160 -1.43 11.10 -17.75
C PRO A 160 -2.28 9.86 -17.57
N GLY A 161 -3.30 9.76 -18.43
CA GLY A 161 -4.13 8.58 -18.56
C GLY A 161 -5.34 8.55 -17.64
N GLN A 162 -6.20 7.58 -17.92
CA GLN A 162 -7.48 7.38 -17.23
C GLN A 162 -7.31 7.12 -15.71
N TYR A 163 -6.16 6.60 -15.30
CA TYR A 163 -5.83 6.27 -13.91
C TYR A 163 -4.70 7.15 -13.35
N GLY A 164 -4.52 8.34 -13.94
CA GLY A 164 -3.57 9.33 -13.44
C GLY A 164 -4.09 10.10 -12.22
N ALA A 165 -3.26 11.00 -11.69
CA ALA A 165 -3.54 11.75 -10.47
C ALA A 165 -4.83 12.59 -10.53
N ALA A 166 -5.22 13.08 -11.71
CA ALA A 166 -6.47 13.80 -11.88
C ALA A 166 -7.71 12.98 -11.46
N ARG A 167 -7.64 11.65 -11.58
CA ARG A 167 -8.74 10.78 -11.16
C ARG A 167 -8.91 10.74 -9.63
N ILE A 168 -7.87 10.95 -8.86
CA ILE A 168 -7.96 11.09 -7.40
C ILE A 168 -8.90 12.26 -7.06
N PHE A 169 -8.70 13.41 -7.70
CA PHE A 169 -9.50 14.60 -7.48
C PHE A 169 -10.94 14.44 -7.97
N TYR A 170 -11.11 13.75 -9.10
CA TYR A 170 -12.41 13.36 -9.60
C TYR A 170 -13.15 12.47 -8.60
N TYR A 171 -12.50 11.46 -8.04
CA TYR A 171 -13.09 10.58 -7.04
C TYR A 171 -13.45 11.32 -5.73
N ASN A 172 -12.60 12.25 -5.27
CA ASN A 172 -12.98 13.13 -4.15
C ASN A 172 -14.31 13.87 -4.43
N SER A 173 -14.44 14.42 -5.63
CA SER A 173 -15.66 15.13 -6.04
C SER A 173 -16.87 14.20 -6.11
N ILE A 174 -16.72 12.99 -6.66
CA ILE A 174 -17.79 11.98 -6.73
C ILE A 174 -18.21 11.52 -5.33
N MET A 175 -17.25 11.21 -4.47
CA MET A 175 -17.54 10.82 -3.07
C MET A 175 -18.31 11.91 -2.33
N ARG A 176 -17.88 13.16 -2.46
CA ARG A 176 -18.52 14.30 -1.80
C ARG A 176 -19.91 14.59 -2.35
N ARG A 177 -20.03 14.74 -3.67
CA ARG A 177 -21.24 15.24 -4.33
C ARG A 177 -22.36 14.21 -4.43
N TYR A 178 -22.01 13.02 -4.87
CA TYR A 178 -23.00 12.00 -5.23
C TYR A 178 -23.08 10.85 -4.22
N LEU A 179 -21.96 10.33 -3.77
CA LEU A 179 -21.94 9.15 -2.92
C LEU A 179 -22.13 9.47 -1.44
N LYS A 180 -21.91 10.73 -1.05
CA LYS A 180 -21.97 11.19 0.35
C LYS A 180 -21.06 10.36 1.28
N VAL A 181 -19.92 9.89 0.75
CA VAL A 181 -18.87 9.24 1.53
C VAL A 181 -18.10 10.32 2.29
N PRO A 182 -18.03 10.26 3.63
CA PRO A 182 -17.27 11.21 4.42
C PRO A 182 -15.78 11.13 4.07
N GLN A 183 -15.17 12.29 3.88
CA GLN A 183 -13.74 12.42 3.63
C GLN A 183 -13.14 13.38 4.65
N ILE A 184 -12.08 12.99 5.30
CA ILE A 184 -11.37 13.79 6.30
C ILE A 184 -9.91 13.83 5.89
N ALA A 185 -9.32 15.02 5.83
CA ALA A 185 -7.90 15.17 5.58
C ALA A 185 -7.22 15.92 6.73
N ALA A 186 -6.13 15.34 7.23
CA ALA A 186 -5.23 15.94 8.19
C ALA A 186 -3.88 16.20 7.54
N VAL A 187 -3.46 17.46 7.48
CA VAL A 187 -2.15 17.85 6.96
C VAL A 187 -1.13 17.72 8.08
N MET A 188 -0.26 16.72 7.98
CA MET A 188 0.68 16.30 9.03
C MET A 188 2.10 16.78 8.76
N GLY A 189 2.36 17.44 7.63
CA GLY A 189 3.66 17.93 7.23
C GLY A 189 3.58 18.72 5.92
N PRO A 190 4.65 18.77 5.12
CA PRO A 190 4.60 19.37 3.79
C PRO A 190 3.43 18.89 2.98
N CYS A 191 2.79 19.80 2.24
CA CYS A 191 1.61 19.53 1.44
C CYS A 191 1.69 20.39 0.18
N ILE A 192 2.38 19.87 -0.85
CA ILE A 192 2.83 20.68 -2.00
C ILE A 192 2.12 20.23 -3.29
N ALA A 193 1.74 21.20 -4.11
CA ALA A 193 1.18 21.03 -5.46
C ALA A 193 0.00 20.02 -5.47
N GLY A 194 0.12 18.92 -6.23
CA GLY A 194 -0.92 17.88 -6.30
C GLY A 194 -1.29 17.27 -4.94
N GLY A 195 -0.32 17.19 -4.02
CA GLY A 195 -0.57 16.77 -2.64
C GLY A 195 -1.51 17.70 -1.88
N ALA A 196 -1.52 19.00 -2.20
CA ALA A 196 -2.41 19.97 -1.57
C ALA A 196 -3.86 19.91 -2.10
N TYR A 197 -4.05 19.45 -3.33
CA TYR A 197 -5.41 19.27 -3.87
C TYR A 197 -6.21 18.21 -3.13
N LEU A 198 -5.54 17.16 -2.65
CA LEU A 198 -6.19 16.07 -1.94
C LEU A 198 -6.96 16.59 -0.70
N PRO A 199 -6.32 17.28 0.27
CA PRO A 199 -7.04 17.82 1.42
C PRO A 199 -8.00 18.98 1.05
N ALA A 200 -7.69 19.76 0.03
CA ALA A 200 -8.56 20.86 -0.38
C ALA A 200 -9.92 20.40 -0.95
N LEU A 201 -9.96 19.18 -1.50
CA LEU A 201 -11.16 18.59 -2.10
C LEU A 201 -11.87 17.56 -1.19
N SER A 202 -11.31 17.25 -0.04
CA SER A 202 -11.86 16.30 0.94
C SER A 202 -13.04 16.86 1.71
#